data_e03c02202da7d1e1aaef7dea0e73cb73
#
_entry.id   e03c02202da7d1e1aaef7dea0e73cb73
#
_cell.length_a   1.000
_cell.length_b   1.000
_cell.length_c   1.000
_cell.angle_alpha   90.00
_cell.angle_beta   90.00
_cell.angle_gamma   90.00
#
_symmetry.space_group_name_H-M   'P 1'
#
loop_
_entity.id
_entity.type
_entity.pdbx_description
1 polymer ?
#
loop_
_entity_poly.entity_id
_entity_poly.type
_entity_poly.pdbx_seq_one_letter_code
_entity_poly.pdbx_strand_id
1 'polypeptide(L)'
;MPGASSTGRQAAAIACATSLEALGWTTRTLEATWLGGHGGGWESAAEAGLRWVLNIPGLGDAFHFAALRTGNELALHADAITRARLVPRLREHLDRYPVKLALSLSPAGASAVSTLAPHHPSMRHIVFCAEASPHRLWIQPNVDLYLVRSAAAEPAVHRFRPEARVLVIPPAVRPEFYRPPAQRTARIGLGVCEQGRCVLLVAGSRGEGPLAEIAAALAGAGLSVLAVAGHNTRLERKLRAVAERRRNVLAFGFTDRMPELMAAADLVITTSGVTCMEARTVGRPLLLLDLVQGHGRDDLLYELELGDASVSSRRPAEVARSALASLDRIKPAQAGPIRSLAEWEDRFRLALETVLP
;
A
#
# COMPACT_ATOMS: atom_id res chain seq x y z
N MET A 1 15.84 -3.81 13.68
CA MET A 1 15.14 -2.72 12.98
C MET A 1 14.68 -3.27 11.64
N PRO A 2 13.37 -3.41 11.34
CA PRO A 2 12.93 -3.87 10.02
C PRO A 2 13.24 -2.78 9.00
N GLY A 3 13.95 -3.15 7.94
CA GLY A 3 14.26 -2.27 6.83
C GLY A 3 13.01 -1.82 6.10
N ALA A 4 13.08 -0.64 5.50
CA ALA A 4 12.01 0.13 4.89
C ALA A 4 11.35 -0.53 3.66
N SER A 5 10.72 -1.70 3.82
CA SER A 5 9.74 -2.19 2.85
C SER A 5 8.46 -1.35 2.98
N SER A 6 7.72 -1.14 1.89
CA SER A 6 6.52 -0.29 1.93
C SER A 6 5.55 -0.83 2.99
N THR A 7 5.22 -0.03 4.00
CA THR A 7 4.31 -0.39 5.09
C THR A 7 2.95 -0.90 4.59
N GLY A 8 2.51 -0.52 3.39
CA GLY A 8 1.30 -1.05 2.78
C GLY A 8 1.37 -2.54 2.44
N ARG A 9 2.46 -3.01 1.83
CA ARG A 9 2.67 -4.44 1.56
C ARG A 9 2.83 -5.24 2.85
N GLN A 10 3.50 -4.68 3.84
CA GLN A 10 3.65 -5.31 5.15
C GLN A 10 2.30 -5.41 5.88
N ALA A 11 1.47 -4.37 5.82
CA ALA A 11 0.12 -4.41 6.38
C ALA A 11 -0.75 -5.49 5.71
N ALA A 12 -0.71 -5.60 4.37
CA ALA A 12 -1.39 -6.66 3.65
C ALA A 12 -0.86 -8.06 4.01
N ALA A 13 0.47 -8.21 4.18
CA ALA A 13 1.07 -9.48 4.60
C ALA A 13 0.61 -9.90 6.00
N ILE A 14 0.57 -8.96 6.95
CA ILE A 14 0.08 -9.20 8.31
C ILE A 14 -1.40 -9.62 8.26
N ALA A 15 -2.24 -8.90 7.52
CA ALA A 15 -3.66 -9.22 7.43
C ALA A 15 -3.89 -10.61 6.80
N CYS A 16 -3.17 -10.97 5.72
CA CYS A 16 -3.24 -12.31 5.13
C CYS A 16 -2.76 -13.39 6.12
N ALA A 17 -1.66 -13.14 6.84
CA ALA A 17 -1.15 -14.08 7.83
C ALA A 17 -2.15 -14.30 8.98
N THR A 18 -2.71 -13.22 9.54
CA THR A 18 -3.74 -13.30 10.59
C THR A 18 -4.95 -14.10 10.14
N SER A 19 -5.43 -13.89 8.90
CA SER A 19 -6.56 -14.64 8.37
C SER A 19 -6.23 -16.11 8.12
N LEU A 20 -5.02 -16.43 7.65
CA LEU A 20 -4.56 -17.82 7.51
C LEU A 20 -4.46 -18.52 8.88
N GLU A 21 -3.96 -17.82 9.90
CA GLU A 21 -3.85 -18.33 11.26
C GLU A 21 -5.25 -18.60 11.88
N ALA A 22 -6.22 -17.73 11.62
CA ALA A 22 -7.62 -17.94 12.01
C ALA A 22 -8.23 -19.18 11.33
N LEU A 23 -7.74 -19.56 10.16
CA LEU A 23 -8.10 -20.79 9.44
C LEU A 23 -7.28 -22.03 9.89
N GLY A 24 -6.45 -21.90 10.95
CA GLY A 24 -5.64 -22.98 11.49
C GLY A 24 -4.30 -23.23 10.81
N TRP A 25 -3.84 -22.30 9.96
CA TRP A 25 -2.53 -22.40 9.32
C TRP A 25 -1.42 -21.85 10.23
N THR A 26 -0.23 -22.44 10.17
CA THR A 26 0.96 -21.82 10.72
C THR A 26 1.61 -20.97 9.65
N THR A 27 1.80 -19.67 9.90
CA THR A 27 2.34 -18.73 8.93
C THR A 27 3.78 -18.31 9.25
N ARG A 28 4.54 -17.99 8.22
CA ARG A 28 5.87 -17.36 8.32
C ARG A 28 5.97 -16.25 7.28
N THR A 29 6.16 -15.04 7.73
CA THR A 29 6.38 -13.89 6.83
C THR A 29 7.87 -13.70 6.60
N LEU A 30 8.27 -13.69 5.32
CA LEU A 30 9.65 -13.45 4.88
C LEU A 30 9.72 -12.12 4.15
N GLU A 31 10.62 -11.23 4.58
CA GLU A 31 10.88 -9.99 3.86
C GLU A 31 11.95 -10.21 2.77
N ALA A 32 11.73 -9.64 1.59
CA ALA A 32 12.69 -9.71 0.48
C ALA A 32 14.05 -9.11 0.86
N THR A 33 14.07 -8.10 1.72
CA THR A 33 15.29 -7.49 2.28
C THR A 33 16.09 -8.48 3.14
N TRP A 34 15.42 -9.31 3.92
CA TRP A 34 16.06 -10.36 4.70
C TRP A 34 16.65 -11.46 3.80
N LEU A 35 15.90 -11.86 2.78
CA LEU A 35 16.34 -12.85 1.79
C LEU A 35 17.50 -12.33 0.93
N GLY A 36 17.57 -11.03 0.65
CA GLY A 36 18.64 -10.40 -0.15
C GLY A 36 20.00 -10.31 0.55
N GLY A 37 20.04 -10.44 1.88
CA GLY A 37 21.24 -10.27 2.69
C GLY A 37 21.59 -8.79 2.97
N HIS A 38 22.47 -8.58 3.94
CA HIS A 38 23.10 -7.30 4.16
C HIS A 38 24.26 -7.19 3.16
N GLY A 39 23.97 -6.76 1.93
CA GLY A 39 25.00 -6.42 0.94
C GLY A 39 25.90 -5.32 1.50
N GLY A 40 27.18 -5.37 1.17
CA GLY A 40 28.14 -4.37 1.60
C GLY A 40 27.73 -2.96 1.22
N GLY A 41 28.26 -1.95 1.91
CA GLY A 41 27.79 -0.55 1.83
C GLY A 41 27.72 0.07 0.42
N TRP A 42 28.42 -0.46 -0.58
CA TRP A 42 28.36 0.03 -1.96
C TRP A 42 27.11 -0.48 -2.73
N GLU A 43 26.57 -1.67 -2.39
CA GLU A 43 25.32 -2.16 -2.99
C GLU A 43 24.11 -1.34 -2.52
N SER A 44 24.12 -0.92 -1.24
CA SER A 44 23.13 0.02 -0.72
C SER A 44 23.23 1.40 -1.37
N ALA A 45 24.44 1.83 -1.76
CA ALA A 45 24.64 3.08 -2.50
C ALA A 45 24.13 3.01 -3.94
N ALA A 46 24.34 1.88 -4.63
CA ALA A 46 23.80 1.67 -5.98
C ALA A 46 22.26 1.59 -5.98
N GLU A 47 21.66 0.91 -5.00
CA GLU A 47 20.21 0.88 -4.83
C GLU A 47 19.63 2.25 -4.42
N ALA A 48 20.35 3.01 -3.61
CA ALA A 48 19.99 4.36 -3.26
C ALA A 48 20.09 5.30 -4.49
N GLY A 49 21.13 5.14 -5.31
CA GLY A 49 21.30 5.85 -6.56
C GLY A 49 20.20 5.54 -7.57
N LEU A 50 19.87 4.27 -7.76
CA LEU A 50 18.76 3.86 -8.63
C LEU A 50 17.43 4.40 -8.13
N ARG A 51 17.17 4.33 -6.82
CA ARG A 51 15.96 4.93 -6.22
C ARG A 51 15.94 6.44 -6.40
N TRP A 52 17.08 7.12 -6.26
CA TRP A 52 17.16 8.56 -6.52
C TRP A 52 16.85 8.90 -7.98
N VAL A 53 17.40 8.16 -8.93
CA VAL A 53 17.13 8.32 -10.36
C VAL A 53 15.64 8.09 -10.68
N LEU A 54 15.03 7.05 -10.11
CA LEU A 54 13.61 6.73 -10.33
C LEU A 54 12.66 7.74 -9.64
N ASN A 55 13.14 8.53 -8.71
CA ASN A 55 12.37 9.62 -8.08
C ASN A 55 12.49 10.96 -8.83
N ILE A 56 13.30 11.03 -9.89
CA ILE A 56 13.34 12.23 -10.76
C ILE A 56 11.98 12.33 -11.48
N PRO A 57 11.31 13.50 -11.45
CA PRO A 57 10.02 13.71 -12.12
C PRO A 57 10.03 13.27 -13.59
N GLY A 58 9.11 12.39 -13.95
CA GLY A 58 8.96 11.82 -15.27
C GLY A 58 9.86 10.62 -15.60
N LEU A 59 11.00 10.43 -14.93
CA LEU A 59 11.90 9.31 -15.21
C LEU A 59 11.36 8.00 -14.58
N GLY A 60 10.79 8.09 -13.38
CA GLY A 60 10.10 6.98 -12.74
C GLY A 60 8.89 6.51 -13.55
N ASP A 61 8.10 7.45 -14.09
CA ASP A 61 6.98 7.14 -14.99
C ASP A 61 7.49 6.51 -16.28
N ALA A 62 8.50 7.10 -16.92
CA ALA A 62 9.08 6.56 -18.15
C ALA A 62 9.61 5.13 -17.95
N PHE A 63 10.31 4.85 -16.85
CA PHE A 63 10.79 3.51 -16.51
C PHE A 63 9.63 2.53 -16.28
N HIS A 64 8.62 2.95 -15.52
CA HIS A 64 7.45 2.10 -15.27
C HIS A 64 6.72 1.76 -16.56
N PHE A 65 6.35 2.76 -17.36
CA PHE A 65 5.55 2.55 -18.57
C PHE A 65 6.35 1.93 -19.72
N ALA A 66 7.61 2.31 -19.92
CA ALA A 66 8.43 1.81 -21.02
C ALA A 66 9.13 0.47 -20.70
N ALA A 67 9.45 0.19 -19.44
CA ALA A 67 10.17 -1.02 -19.07
C ALA A 67 9.30 -2.01 -18.30
N LEU A 68 8.78 -1.63 -17.13
CA LEU A 68 8.10 -2.58 -16.25
C LEU A 68 6.76 -3.05 -16.83
N ARG A 69 5.97 -2.14 -17.37
CA ARG A 69 4.65 -2.46 -17.95
C ARG A 69 4.75 -3.25 -19.24
N THR A 70 5.76 -3.00 -20.05
CA THR A 70 6.01 -3.72 -21.32
C THR A 70 6.74 -5.04 -21.11
N GLY A 71 7.55 -5.14 -20.05
CA GLY A 71 8.41 -6.28 -19.78
C GLY A 71 9.58 -6.39 -20.74
N ASN A 72 10.21 -5.26 -21.07
CA ASN A 72 11.36 -5.23 -21.96
C ASN A 72 12.60 -5.89 -21.31
N GLU A 73 13.68 -6.03 -22.09
CA GLU A 73 14.93 -6.65 -21.68
C GLU A 73 15.51 -6.07 -20.37
N LEU A 74 15.39 -4.75 -20.17
CA LEU A 74 15.87 -4.08 -18.97
C LEU A 74 15.11 -4.54 -17.72
N ALA A 75 13.79 -4.65 -17.79
CA ALA A 75 12.97 -5.15 -16.69
C ALA A 75 13.27 -6.63 -16.38
N LEU A 76 13.43 -7.46 -17.42
CA LEU A 76 13.76 -8.88 -17.27
C LEU A 76 15.16 -9.07 -16.70
N HIS A 77 16.12 -8.23 -17.06
CA HIS A 77 17.46 -8.25 -16.50
C HIS A 77 17.46 -7.87 -15.01
N ALA A 78 16.72 -6.83 -14.63
CA ALA A 78 16.55 -6.43 -13.23
C ALA A 78 15.90 -7.56 -12.40
N ASP A 79 14.91 -8.26 -12.97
CA ASP A 79 14.30 -9.43 -12.34
C ASP A 79 15.30 -10.59 -12.16
N ALA A 80 16.13 -10.87 -13.16
CA ALA A 80 17.16 -11.91 -13.09
C ALA A 80 18.18 -11.65 -11.98
N ILE A 81 18.63 -10.40 -11.82
CA ILE A 81 19.53 -10.00 -10.72
C ILE A 81 18.83 -10.22 -9.37
N THR A 82 17.57 -9.82 -9.25
CA THR A 82 16.78 -10.00 -8.02
C THR A 82 16.62 -11.48 -7.68
N ARG A 83 16.30 -12.33 -8.66
CA ARG A 83 16.23 -13.79 -8.48
C ARG A 83 17.54 -14.39 -8.01
N ALA A 84 18.65 -14.03 -8.65
CA ALA A 84 19.96 -14.54 -8.29
C ALA A 84 20.32 -14.33 -6.81
N ARG A 85 19.79 -13.23 -6.22
CA ARG A 85 19.99 -12.92 -4.80
C ARG A 85 19.01 -13.64 -3.88
N LEU A 86 17.74 -13.73 -4.25
CA LEU A 86 16.69 -14.22 -3.36
C LEU A 86 16.57 -15.75 -3.37
N VAL A 87 16.71 -16.38 -4.53
CA VAL A 87 16.46 -17.83 -4.72
C VAL A 87 17.32 -18.71 -3.82
N PRO A 88 18.64 -18.49 -3.64
CA PRO A 88 19.47 -19.39 -2.80
C PRO A 88 18.96 -19.48 -1.36
N ARG A 89 18.63 -18.34 -0.74
CA ARG A 89 18.15 -18.29 0.65
C ARG A 89 16.72 -18.78 0.80
N LEU A 90 15.88 -18.47 -0.18
CA LEU A 90 14.52 -18.99 -0.20
C LEU A 90 14.51 -20.50 -0.34
N ARG A 91 15.41 -21.07 -1.17
CA ARG A 91 15.60 -22.53 -1.30
C ARG A 91 15.98 -23.14 0.04
N GLU A 92 17.01 -22.62 0.71
CA GLU A 92 17.43 -23.10 2.03
C GLU A 92 16.28 -23.08 3.03
N HIS A 93 15.43 -22.04 2.97
CA HIS A 93 14.26 -21.93 3.84
C HIS A 93 13.19 -22.99 3.51
N LEU A 94 12.87 -23.20 2.22
CA LEU A 94 11.87 -24.18 1.78
C LEU A 94 12.34 -25.62 2.03
N ASP A 95 13.64 -25.90 1.87
CA ASP A 95 14.22 -27.22 2.17
C ASP A 95 14.15 -27.55 3.68
N ARG A 96 14.29 -26.51 4.53
CA ARG A 96 14.21 -26.67 5.99
C ARG A 96 12.79 -26.79 6.52
N TYR A 97 11.84 -26.09 5.87
CA TYR A 97 10.45 -26.01 6.31
C TYR A 97 9.53 -26.42 5.16
N PRO A 98 8.84 -27.58 5.26
CA PRO A 98 7.87 -27.97 4.24
C PRO A 98 6.71 -26.97 4.19
N VAL A 99 6.55 -26.32 3.04
CA VAL A 99 5.54 -25.28 2.80
C VAL A 99 4.48 -25.82 1.85
N LYS A 100 3.21 -25.75 2.26
CA LYS A 100 2.06 -26.13 1.40
C LYS A 100 1.55 -24.98 0.55
N LEU A 101 1.72 -23.74 1.04
CA LEU A 101 1.25 -22.52 0.38
C LEU A 101 2.32 -21.43 0.48
N ALA A 102 2.71 -20.88 -0.65
CA ALA A 102 3.51 -19.66 -0.74
C ALA A 102 2.63 -18.52 -1.28
N LEU A 103 2.46 -17.46 -0.48
CA LEU A 103 1.72 -16.26 -0.85
C LEU A 103 2.71 -15.11 -1.11
N SER A 104 2.81 -14.68 -2.36
CA SER A 104 3.71 -13.60 -2.77
C SER A 104 2.98 -12.26 -2.87
N LEU A 105 3.41 -11.28 -2.06
CA LEU A 105 2.88 -9.92 -2.03
C LEU A 105 3.86 -8.88 -2.62
N SER A 106 4.84 -9.35 -3.40
CA SER A 106 5.78 -8.49 -4.11
C SER A 106 6.25 -9.14 -5.41
N PRO A 107 6.62 -8.37 -6.45
CA PRO A 107 7.16 -8.92 -7.69
C PRO A 107 8.39 -9.79 -7.47
N ALA A 108 9.29 -9.36 -6.58
CA ALA A 108 10.51 -10.09 -6.23
C ALA A 108 10.20 -11.44 -5.57
N GLY A 109 9.22 -11.48 -4.65
CA GLY A 109 8.73 -12.72 -4.04
C GLY A 109 8.09 -13.64 -5.08
N ALA A 110 7.23 -13.09 -5.94
CA ALA A 110 6.57 -13.84 -7.01
C ALA A 110 7.60 -14.51 -7.93
N SER A 111 8.63 -13.77 -8.35
CA SER A 111 9.71 -14.28 -9.21
C SER A 111 10.55 -15.37 -8.54
N ALA A 112 10.93 -15.18 -7.26
CA ALA A 112 11.74 -16.14 -6.53
C ALA A 112 10.97 -17.45 -6.24
N VAL A 113 9.74 -17.36 -5.76
CA VAL A 113 8.88 -18.53 -5.50
C VAL A 113 8.58 -19.28 -6.79
N SER A 114 8.22 -18.58 -7.87
CA SER A 114 7.97 -19.16 -9.18
C SER A 114 9.15 -19.98 -9.70
N THR A 115 10.38 -19.53 -9.42
CA THR A 115 11.60 -20.24 -9.83
C THR A 115 11.77 -21.56 -9.06
N LEU A 116 11.36 -21.62 -7.81
CA LEU A 116 11.50 -22.79 -6.94
C LEU A 116 10.29 -23.73 -6.98
N ALA A 117 9.11 -23.26 -7.38
CA ALA A 117 7.89 -24.04 -7.39
C ALA A 117 7.99 -25.40 -8.10
N PRO A 118 8.71 -25.56 -9.24
CA PRO A 118 8.90 -26.87 -9.87
C PRO A 118 9.65 -27.89 -9.02
N HIS A 119 10.47 -27.45 -8.04
CA HIS A 119 11.22 -28.32 -7.13
C HIS A 119 10.42 -28.68 -5.87
N HIS A 120 9.27 -28.04 -5.66
CA HIS A 120 8.35 -28.23 -4.52
C HIS A 120 6.93 -28.52 -5.00
N PRO A 121 6.64 -29.67 -5.65
CA PRO A 121 5.36 -29.92 -6.34
C PRO A 121 4.14 -29.95 -5.41
N SER A 122 4.33 -30.16 -4.12
CA SER A 122 3.27 -30.07 -3.11
C SER A 122 2.95 -28.64 -2.66
N MET A 123 3.77 -27.65 -3.02
CA MET A 123 3.59 -26.26 -2.69
C MET A 123 2.72 -25.57 -3.73
N ARG A 124 1.65 -24.92 -3.29
CA ARG A 124 0.86 -24.02 -4.13
C ARG A 124 1.42 -22.60 -4.06
N HIS A 125 1.41 -21.91 -5.18
CA HIS A 125 1.91 -20.55 -5.29
C HIS A 125 0.79 -19.58 -5.67
N ILE A 126 0.47 -18.66 -4.78
CA ILE A 126 -0.49 -17.59 -5.01
C ILE A 126 0.26 -16.26 -5.06
N VAL A 127 -0.06 -15.43 -6.04
CA VAL A 127 0.43 -14.05 -6.12
C VAL A 127 -0.71 -13.10 -5.79
N PHE A 128 -0.55 -12.29 -4.75
CA PHE A 128 -1.51 -11.26 -4.41
C PHE A 128 -0.97 -9.87 -4.80
N CYS A 129 -1.49 -9.34 -5.89
CA CYS A 129 -1.10 -8.02 -6.40
C CYS A 129 -2.06 -6.95 -5.89
N ALA A 130 -1.55 -6.07 -5.02
CA ALA A 130 -2.31 -4.94 -4.48
C ALA A 130 -2.30 -3.71 -5.39
N GLU A 131 -1.54 -3.70 -6.48
CA GLU A 131 -1.48 -2.61 -7.45
C GLU A 131 -2.70 -2.63 -8.37
N ALA A 132 -3.15 -1.46 -8.81
CA ALA A 132 -4.30 -1.36 -9.72
C ALA A 132 -4.04 -1.99 -11.08
N SER A 133 -2.79 -1.93 -11.56
CA SER A 133 -2.35 -2.54 -12.82
C SER A 133 -1.06 -3.32 -12.61
N PRO A 134 -1.11 -4.66 -12.50
CA PRO A 134 0.07 -5.49 -12.37
C PRO A 134 1.02 -5.28 -13.56
N HIS A 135 2.27 -4.92 -13.27
CA HIS A 135 3.30 -4.85 -14.31
C HIS A 135 3.93 -6.23 -14.56
N ARG A 136 4.73 -6.38 -15.65
CA ARG A 136 5.30 -7.65 -16.11
C ARG A 136 5.97 -8.50 -15.00
N LEU A 137 6.66 -7.86 -14.06
CA LEU A 137 7.40 -8.58 -13.02
C LEU A 137 6.51 -9.26 -11.96
N TRP A 138 5.22 -8.88 -11.87
CA TRP A 138 4.25 -9.62 -11.09
C TRP A 138 3.85 -10.94 -11.73
N ILE A 139 3.89 -11.01 -13.08
CA ILE A 139 3.33 -12.10 -13.86
C ILE A 139 4.41 -13.14 -14.14
N GLN A 140 4.40 -14.20 -13.36
CA GLN A 140 5.43 -15.24 -13.35
C GLN A 140 4.86 -16.58 -13.86
N PRO A 141 5.69 -17.51 -14.36
CA PRO A 141 5.28 -18.90 -14.55
C PRO A 141 5.03 -19.58 -13.20
N ASN A 142 4.46 -20.79 -13.21
CA ASN A 142 4.31 -21.61 -12.00
C ASN A 142 3.57 -20.89 -10.85
N VAL A 143 2.54 -20.12 -11.19
CA VAL A 143 1.61 -19.50 -10.27
C VAL A 143 0.26 -20.18 -10.42
N ASP A 144 -0.28 -20.73 -9.35
CA ASP A 144 -1.57 -21.44 -9.34
C ASP A 144 -2.75 -20.47 -9.38
N LEU A 145 -2.59 -19.26 -8.77
CA LEU A 145 -3.64 -18.27 -8.69
C LEU A 145 -3.08 -16.86 -8.53
N TYR A 146 -3.67 -15.91 -9.27
CA TYR A 146 -3.49 -14.49 -9.05
C TYR A 146 -4.68 -13.91 -8.31
N LEU A 147 -4.44 -13.26 -7.19
CA LEU A 147 -5.39 -12.41 -6.50
C LEU A 147 -5.10 -10.95 -6.91
N VAL A 148 -6.08 -10.28 -7.47
CA VAL A 148 -5.96 -8.89 -7.92
C VAL A 148 -7.01 -8.01 -7.25
N ARG A 149 -6.70 -6.73 -7.10
CA ARG A 149 -7.57 -5.82 -6.34
C ARG A 149 -8.86 -5.44 -7.07
N SER A 150 -8.90 -5.57 -8.40
CA SER A 150 -10.04 -5.19 -9.23
C SER A 150 -10.07 -5.96 -10.55
N ALA A 151 -11.23 -6.04 -11.19
CA ALA A 151 -11.39 -6.63 -12.52
C ALA A 151 -10.56 -5.88 -13.59
N ALA A 152 -10.30 -4.59 -13.42
CA ALA A 152 -9.44 -3.80 -14.31
C ALA A 152 -7.99 -4.32 -14.35
N ALA A 153 -7.55 -5.06 -13.35
CA ALA A 153 -6.22 -5.66 -13.30
C ALA A 153 -6.09 -6.99 -14.08
N GLU A 154 -7.21 -7.68 -14.34
CA GLU A 154 -7.22 -9.00 -15.01
C GLU A 154 -6.58 -8.95 -16.42
N PRO A 155 -6.91 -7.98 -17.30
CA PRO A 155 -6.28 -7.91 -18.62
C PRO A 155 -4.77 -7.76 -18.58
N ALA A 156 -4.21 -7.13 -17.54
CA ALA A 156 -2.77 -7.00 -17.37
C ALA A 156 -2.11 -8.36 -17.04
N VAL A 157 -2.79 -9.24 -16.32
CA VAL A 157 -2.33 -10.61 -16.07
C VAL A 157 -2.43 -11.43 -17.35
N HIS A 158 -3.59 -11.47 -17.99
CA HIS A 158 -3.87 -12.28 -19.18
C HIS A 158 -3.03 -11.86 -20.40
N ARG A 159 -2.57 -10.61 -20.47
CA ARG A 159 -1.64 -10.16 -21.50
C ARG A 159 -0.35 -11.00 -21.57
N PHE A 160 0.15 -11.46 -20.44
CA PHE A 160 1.41 -12.22 -20.34
C PHE A 160 1.18 -13.71 -20.02
N ARG A 161 0.02 -14.05 -19.49
CA ARG A 161 -0.41 -15.41 -19.12
C ARG A 161 -1.90 -15.57 -19.40
N PRO A 162 -2.30 -15.84 -20.66
CA PRO A 162 -3.71 -15.96 -21.05
C PRO A 162 -4.46 -17.04 -20.27
N GLU A 163 -3.76 -18.11 -19.87
CA GLU A 163 -4.30 -19.27 -19.13
C GLU A 163 -4.33 -19.08 -17.61
N ALA A 164 -3.82 -17.95 -17.09
CA ALA A 164 -3.74 -17.74 -15.65
C ALA A 164 -5.11 -17.70 -14.99
N ARG A 165 -5.23 -18.35 -13.83
CA ARG A 165 -6.41 -18.20 -12.99
C ARG A 165 -6.29 -16.89 -12.21
N VAL A 166 -7.32 -16.05 -12.33
CA VAL A 166 -7.37 -14.76 -11.68
C VAL A 166 -8.65 -14.65 -10.86
N LEU A 167 -8.56 -14.16 -9.64
CA LEU A 167 -9.71 -13.82 -8.80
C LEU A 167 -9.56 -12.40 -8.28
N VAL A 168 -10.67 -11.67 -8.27
CA VAL A 168 -10.72 -10.30 -7.74
C VAL A 168 -11.01 -10.34 -6.25
N ILE A 169 -10.00 -9.98 -5.47
CA ILE A 169 -10.11 -9.78 -4.03
C ILE A 169 -9.40 -8.47 -3.69
N PRO A 170 -10.11 -7.48 -3.16
CA PRO A 170 -9.45 -6.26 -2.67
C PRO A 170 -8.37 -6.61 -1.64
N PRO A 171 -7.25 -5.88 -1.59
CA PRO A 171 -6.20 -6.12 -0.60
C PRO A 171 -6.75 -6.09 0.82
N ALA A 172 -6.20 -6.95 1.66
CA ALA A 172 -6.53 -6.99 3.07
C ALA A 172 -6.20 -5.66 3.74
N VAL A 173 -7.11 -5.21 4.56
CA VAL A 173 -6.94 -4.10 5.48
C VAL A 173 -6.80 -4.69 6.88
N ARG A 174 -5.93 -4.13 7.71
CA ARG A 174 -5.75 -4.61 9.09
C ARG A 174 -7.09 -4.65 9.84
N PRO A 175 -7.34 -5.68 10.68
CA PRO A 175 -8.63 -5.88 11.36
C PRO A 175 -9.16 -4.67 12.13
N GLU A 176 -8.26 -3.84 12.68
CA GLU A 176 -8.60 -2.65 13.47
C GLU A 176 -9.35 -1.59 12.66
N PHE A 177 -9.18 -1.54 11.33
CA PHE A 177 -9.90 -0.60 10.47
C PHE A 177 -11.36 -0.97 10.24
N TYR A 178 -11.73 -2.25 10.43
CA TYR A 178 -13.13 -2.69 10.35
C TYR A 178 -13.93 -2.38 11.61
N ARG A 179 -13.26 -2.04 12.72
CA ARG A 179 -13.88 -1.71 14.01
C ARG A 179 -13.30 -0.42 14.58
N PRO A 180 -13.37 0.69 13.82
CA PRO A 180 -12.84 1.96 14.30
C PRO A 180 -13.69 2.47 15.48
N PRO A 181 -13.11 3.27 16.37
CA PRO A 181 -13.91 3.95 17.40
C PRO A 181 -14.90 4.92 16.75
N ALA A 182 -15.97 5.26 17.47
CA ALA A 182 -16.88 6.32 17.05
C ALA A 182 -16.10 7.64 16.86
N GLN A 183 -16.44 8.44 15.86
CA GLN A 183 -15.74 9.69 15.51
C GLN A 183 -15.59 10.62 16.71
N ARG A 184 -16.65 10.79 17.49
CA ARG A 184 -16.64 11.62 18.70
C ARG A 184 -15.64 11.11 19.73
N THR A 185 -15.62 9.81 19.99
CA THR A 185 -14.68 9.17 20.92
C THR A 185 -13.22 9.37 20.46
N ALA A 186 -12.97 9.17 19.15
CA ALA A 186 -11.66 9.38 18.57
C ALA A 186 -11.19 10.84 18.71
N ARG A 187 -12.07 11.80 18.45
CA ARG A 187 -11.77 13.24 18.60
C ARG A 187 -11.44 13.63 20.04
N ILE A 188 -12.24 13.17 20.98
CA ILE A 188 -11.98 13.39 22.42
C ILE A 188 -10.62 12.80 22.83
N GLY A 189 -10.34 11.55 22.44
CA GLY A 189 -9.08 10.85 22.75
C GLY A 189 -7.84 11.50 22.13
N LEU A 190 -8.02 12.27 21.04
CA LEU A 190 -6.95 13.01 20.36
C LEU A 190 -6.87 14.49 20.79
N GLY A 191 -7.82 15.00 21.58
CA GLY A 191 -7.90 16.40 21.93
C GLY A 191 -8.29 17.32 20.75
N VAL A 192 -9.02 16.77 19.77
CA VAL A 192 -9.53 17.51 18.61
C VAL A 192 -10.94 18.03 18.94
N CYS A 193 -11.27 19.23 18.45
CA CYS A 193 -12.60 19.82 18.62
C CYS A 193 -13.70 18.90 18.04
N GLU A 194 -14.70 18.59 18.84
CA GLU A 194 -15.77 17.67 18.46
C GLU A 194 -16.62 18.18 17.28
N GLN A 195 -16.84 19.48 17.17
CA GLN A 195 -17.70 20.11 16.17
C GLN A 195 -16.93 20.73 14.99
N GLY A 196 -15.59 20.77 15.05
CA GLY A 196 -14.76 21.35 13.99
C GLY A 196 -14.57 20.38 12.81
N ARG A 197 -14.27 20.93 11.64
CA ARG A 197 -13.82 20.15 10.48
C ARG A 197 -12.41 19.65 10.73
N CYS A 198 -12.21 18.34 10.61
CA CYS A 198 -10.93 17.67 10.86
C CYS A 198 -10.47 16.91 9.63
N VAL A 199 -9.22 17.06 9.25
CA VAL A 199 -8.60 16.34 8.14
C VAL A 199 -7.40 15.52 8.61
N LEU A 200 -7.26 14.31 8.08
CA LEU A 200 -6.06 13.50 8.23
C LEU A 200 -5.17 13.71 7.01
N LEU A 201 -3.93 14.14 7.21
CA LEU A 201 -2.92 14.33 6.17
C LEU A 201 -1.82 13.28 6.33
N VAL A 202 -1.69 12.37 5.36
CA VAL A 202 -0.66 11.31 5.33
C VAL A 202 -0.26 10.98 3.91
N ALA A 203 1.03 10.85 3.61
CA ALA A 203 1.52 10.44 2.28
C ALA A 203 2.41 9.22 2.39
N GLY A 204 1.76 8.07 2.64
CA GLY A 204 2.44 6.80 2.84
C GLY A 204 3.42 6.79 4.01
N SER A 205 4.11 5.66 4.17
CA SER A 205 5.06 5.46 5.29
C SER A 205 6.34 6.28 5.20
N ARG A 206 6.67 6.76 4.00
CA ARG A 206 7.88 7.55 3.75
C ARG A 206 7.65 9.05 3.81
N GLY A 207 6.39 9.49 3.91
CA GLY A 207 6.03 10.89 4.01
C GLY A 207 6.58 11.73 2.86
N GLU A 208 6.15 11.43 1.64
CA GLU A 208 6.62 12.11 0.43
C GLU A 208 5.86 13.42 0.19
N GLY A 209 6.54 14.43 -0.35
CA GLY A 209 5.95 15.71 -0.73
C GLY A 209 6.01 16.82 0.33
N PRO A 210 5.42 17.98 0.05
CA PRO A 210 5.48 19.18 0.91
C PRO A 210 4.42 19.15 2.02
N LEU A 211 4.36 18.05 2.81
CA LEU A 211 3.27 17.84 3.77
C LEU A 211 3.26 18.86 4.91
N ALA A 212 4.41 19.41 5.30
CA ALA A 212 4.45 20.43 6.35
C ALA A 212 3.84 21.75 5.87
N GLU A 213 4.12 22.13 4.64
CA GLU A 213 3.56 23.30 3.99
C GLU A 213 2.05 23.13 3.72
N ILE A 214 1.62 21.92 3.33
CA ILE A 214 0.21 21.57 3.18
C ILE A 214 -0.50 21.62 4.53
N ALA A 215 0.07 21.07 5.60
CA ALA A 215 -0.51 21.11 6.94
C ALA A 215 -0.70 22.56 7.42
N ALA A 216 0.30 23.43 7.18
CA ALA A 216 0.20 24.85 7.53
C ALA A 216 -0.90 25.57 6.73
N ALA A 217 -1.09 25.25 5.45
CA ALA A 217 -2.13 25.84 4.61
C ALA A 217 -3.53 25.38 5.03
N LEU A 218 -3.72 24.07 5.30
CA LEU A 218 -4.98 23.52 5.82
C LEU A 218 -5.37 24.14 7.17
N ALA A 219 -4.40 24.25 8.08
CA ALA A 219 -4.62 24.89 9.37
C ALA A 219 -4.95 26.38 9.24
N GLY A 220 -4.31 27.09 8.29
CA GLY A 220 -4.60 28.47 7.94
C GLY A 220 -5.99 28.68 7.36
N ALA A 221 -6.58 27.64 6.75
CA ALA A 221 -7.96 27.61 6.27
C ALA A 221 -8.99 27.24 7.35
N GLY A 222 -8.59 27.15 8.63
CA GLY A 222 -9.47 26.89 9.77
C GLY A 222 -9.77 25.40 10.03
N LEU A 223 -9.06 24.48 9.36
CA LEU A 223 -9.23 23.05 9.57
C LEU A 223 -8.39 22.55 10.75
N SER A 224 -8.89 21.60 11.53
CA SER A 224 -8.07 20.77 12.41
C SER A 224 -7.31 19.76 11.57
N VAL A 225 -6.00 19.64 11.77
CA VAL A 225 -5.12 18.81 10.94
C VAL A 225 -4.42 17.74 11.78
N LEU A 226 -4.68 16.49 11.47
CA LEU A 226 -3.93 15.33 11.97
C LEU A 226 -2.87 14.99 10.93
N ALA A 227 -1.60 15.32 11.17
CA ALA A 227 -0.53 15.19 10.19
C ALA A 227 0.42 14.05 10.55
N VAL A 228 0.56 13.05 9.69
CA VAL A 228 1.37 11.85 9.93
C VAL A 228 2.58 11.82 9.00
N ALA A 229 3.78 11.80 9.59
CA ALA A 229 5.05 11.75 8.89
C ALA A 229 5.50 10.32 8.51
N GLY A 230 4.90 9.29 9.11
CA GLY A 230 5.39 7.92 9.00
C GLY A 230 6.80 7.79 9.56
N HIS A 231 7.67 7.07 8.85
CA HIS A 231 9.07 6.88 9.25
C HIS A 231 10.01 8.04 8.87
N ASN A 232 9.48 9.12 8.30
CA ASN A 232 10.27 10.28 7.89
C ASN A 232 10.50 11.23 9.06
N THR A 233 11.57 11.00 9.81
CA THR A 233 11.94 11.84 10.99
C THR A 233 12.22 13.30 10.64
N ARG A 234 12.68 13.59 9.41
CA ARG A 234 12.87 14.98 8.95
C ARG A 234 11.54 15.68 8.74
N LEU A 235 10.56 14.98 8.15
CA LEU A 235 9.20 15.50 7.99
C LEU A 235 8.52 15.66 9.35
N GLU A 236 8.69 14.70 10.27
CA GLU A 236 8.13 14.77 11.61
C GLU A 236 8.59 16.04 12.34
N ARG A 237 9.89 16.35 12.30
CA ARG A 237 10.41 17.60 12.88
C ARG A 237 9.77 18.84 12.27
N LYS A 238 9.57 18.87 10.94
CA LYS A 238 8.90 19.99 10.28
C LYS A 238 7.43 20.11 10.68
N LEU A 239 6.70 19.00 10.78
CA LEU A 239 5.31 18.99 11.21
C LEU A 239 5.15 19.42 12.67
N ARG A 240 6.05 19.00 13.56
CA ARG A 240 6.09 19.48 14.96
C ARG A 240 6.30 21.00 15.03
N ALA A 241 7.21 21.55 14.22
CA ALA A 241 7.41 23.01 14.16
C ALA A 241 6.17 23.75 13.63
N VAL A 242 5.35 23.12 12.78
CA VAL A 242 4.05 23.69 12.39
C VAL A 242 3.06 23.62 13.56
N ALA A 243 3.00 22.49 14.27
CA ALA A 243 2.11 22.29 15.42
C ALA A 243 2.39 23.27 16.57
N GLU A 244 3.66 23.60 16.84
CA GLU A 244 4.06 24.62 17.82
C GLU A 244 3.50 26.01 17.51
N ARG A 245 3.34 26.34 16.21
CA ARG A 245 2.83 27.63 15.74
C ARG A 245 1.33 27.64 15.50
N ARG A 246 0.69 26.47 15.40
CA ARG A 246 -0.70 26.27 15.01
C ARG A 246 -1.39 25.28 15.93
N ARG A 247 -2.19 25.73 16.88
CA ARG A 247 -2.88 24.87 17.87
C ARG A 247 -3.86 23.88 17.27
N ASN A 248 -4.28 24.08 16.02
CA ASN A 248 -5.15 23.20 15.27
C ASN A 248 -4.41 22.15 14.42
N VAL A 249 -3.10 21.96 14.65
CA VAL A 249 -2.29 20.90 14.03
C VAL A 249 -1.78 19.94 15.09
N LEU A 250 -2.02 18.65 14.89
CA LEU A 250 -1.41 17.57 15.67
C LEU A 250 -0.46 16.78 14.77
N ALA A 251 0.80 16.69 15.16
CA ALA A 251 1.85 16.04 14.39
C ALA A 251 2.21 14.68 14.99
N PHE A 252 2.24 13.66 14.13
CA PHE A 252 2.59 12.29 14.48
C PHE A 252 3.77 11.82 13.62
N GLY A 253 4.65 11.03 14.21
CA GLY A 253 5.61 10.19 13.49
C GLY A 253 4.95 8.93 12.95
N PHE A 254 5.69 7.81 12.96
CA PHE A 254 5.08 6.51 12.76
C PHE A 254 4.14 6.18 13.93
N THR A 255 2.92 5.69 13.63
CA THR A 255 1.89 5.45 14.64
C THR A 255 1.00 4.27 14.28
N ASP A 256 0.63 3.49 15.29
CA ASP A 256 -0.35 2.40 15.17
C ASP A 256 -1.80 2.91 15.33
N ARG A 257 -1.98 4.19 15.71
CA ARG A 257 -3.29 4.82 15.92
C ARG A 257 -3.98 5.25 14.61
N MET A 258 -3.54 4.76 13.44
CA MET A 258 -4.14 5.13 12.16
C MET A 258 -5.67 4.90 12.09
N PRO A 259 -6.24 3.78 12.62
CA PRO A 259 -7.70 3.60 12.65
C PRO A 259 -8.42 4.70 13.44
N GLU A 260 -7.85 5.14 14.56
CA GLU A 260 -8.39 6.23 15.39
C GLU A 260 -8.26 7.59 14.70
N LEU A 261 -7.10 7.88 14.09
CA LEU A 261 -6.87 9.11 13.33
C LEU A 261 -7.83 9.22 12.15
N MET A 262 -8.07 8.13 11.42
CA MET A 262 -9.05 8.08 10.34
C MET A 262 -10.47 8.24 10.87
N ALA A 263 -10.81 7.61 11.98
CA ALA A 263 -12.13 7.76 12.59
C ALA A 263 -12.43 9.20 13.02
N ALA A 264 -11.43 9.94 13.51
CA ALA A 264 -11.57 11.34 13.92
C ALA A 264 -11.75 12.30 12.74
N ALA A 265 -11.20 11.99 11.58
CA ALA A 265 -11.20 12.86 10.41
C ALA A 265 -12.56 12.88 9.68
N ASP A 266 -12.85 13.97 8.99
CA ASP A 266 -13.95 14.10 8.04
C ASP A 266 -13.50 13.82 6.61
N LEU A 267 -12.20 14.00 6.34
CA LEU A 267 -11.57 13.82 5.04
C LEU A 267 -10.15 13.28 5.24
N VAL A 268 -9.77 12.29 4.45
CA VAL A 268 -8.39 11.79 4.40
C VAL A 268 -7.70 12.34 3.16
N ILE A 269 -6.59 13.05 3.37
CA ILE A 269 -5.73 13.62 2.33
C ILE A 269 -4.50 12.74 2.25
N THR A 270 -4.34 12.01 1.14
CA THR A 270 -3.28 11.00 1.00
C THR A 270 -2.82 10.85 -0.45
N THR A 271 -1.81 10.03 -0.67
CA THR A 271 -1.46 9.52 -2.01
C THR A 271 -2.24 8.23 -2.28
N SER A 272 -2.32 7.80 -3.54
CA SER A 272 -2.87 6.50 -3.92
C SER A 272 -2.12 5.35 -3.23
N GLY A 273 -2.84 4.29 -2.86
CA GLY A 273 -2.28 3.09 -2.22
C GLY A 273 -3.16 2.50 -1.13
N VAL A 274 -2.57 1.69 -0.23
CA VAL A 274 -3.30 0.96 0.82
C VAL A 274 -4.07 1.89 1.77
N THR A 275 -3.55 3.08 2.04
CA THR A 275 -4.22 4.09 2.87
C THR A 275 -5.61 4.47 2.32
N CYS A 276 -5.81 4.44 0.99
CA CYS A 276 -7.12 4.69 0.39
C CYS A 276 -8.13 3.61 0.78
N MET A 277 -7.70 2.36 0.84
CA MET A 277 -8.56 1.25 1.24
C MET A 277 -8.88 1.30 2.74
N GLU A 278 -7.88 1.61 3.56
CA GLU A 278 -8.06 1.84 5.00
C GLU A 278 -9.11 2.94 5.25
N ALA A 279 -8.99 4.07 4.53
CA ALA A 279 -9.94 5.18 4.64
C ALA A 279 -11.36 4.78 4.23
N ARG A 280 -11.52 4.03 3.12
CA ARG A 280 -12.82 3.51 2.69
C ARG A 280 -13.43 2.52 3.67
N THR A 281 -12.59 1.65 4.26
CA THR A 281 -13.05 0.70 5.28
C THR A 281 -13.60 1.44 6.50
N VAL A 282 -12.98 2.55 6.88
CA VAL A 282 -13.48 3.44 7.97
C VAL A 282 -14.64 4.34 7.50
N GLY A 283 -14.95 4.35 6.20
CA GLY A 283 -16.01 5.18 5.62
C GLY A 283 -15.62 6.66 5.50
N ARG A 284 -14.35 6.96 5.18
CA ARG A 284 -13.87 8.34 5.02
C ARG A 284 -13.64 8.71 3.56
N PRO A 285 -14.14 9.88 3.11
CA PRO A 285 -13.87 10.39 1.78
C PRO A 285 -12.38 10.71 1.58
N LEU A 286 -11.95 10.73 0.32
CA LEU A 286 -10.55 10.84 -0.07
C LEU A 286 -10.29 12.11 -0.89
N LEU A 287 -9.22 12.82 -0.55
CA LEU A 287 -8.56 13.80 -1.41
C LEU A 287 -7.16 13.31 -1.74
N LEU A 288 -6.91 12.98 -3.00
CA LEU A 288 -5.67 12.39 -3.43
C LEU A 288 -4.65 13.44 -3.87
N LEU A 289 -3.40 13.25 -3.46
CA LEU A 289 -2.27 14.06 -3.90
C LEU A 289 -1.52 13.31 -5.02
N ASP A 290 -1.39 13.94 -6.19
CA ASP A 290 -0.59 13.38 -7.31
C ASP A 290 0.92 13.57 -7.02
N LEU A 291 1.45 12.72 -6.17
CA LEU A 291 2.86 12.74 -5.73
C LEU A 291 3.63 11.50 -6.18
N VAL A 292 2.97 10.37 -6.38
CA VAL A 292 3.60 9.08 -6.67
C VAL A 292 3.64 8.84 -8.17
N GLN A 293 4.85 8.54 -8.68
CA GLN A 293 5.09 8.24 -10.09
C GLN A 293 4.95 6.75 -10.41
N GLY A 294 4.92 6.41 -11.68
CA GLY A 294 4.87 5.04 -12.16
C GLY A 294 3.57 4.33 -11.79
N HIS A 295 3.65 3.22 -11.04
CA HIS A 295 2.48 2.48 -10.57
C HIS A 295 1.49 3.33 -9.75
N GLY A 296 1.98 4.35 -9.06
CA GLY A 296 1.14 5.26 -8.29
C GLY A 296 0.19 6.07 -9.16
N ARG A 297 0.51 6.31 -10.43
CA ARG A 297 -0.39 6.97 -11.37
C ARG A 297 -1.53 6.03 -11.81
N ASP A 298 -1.25 4.77 -12.08
CA ASP A 298 -2.29 3.76 -12.34
C ASP A 298 -3.20 3.59 -11.11
N ASP A 299 -2.61 3.54 -9.92
CA ASP A 299 -3.38 3.50 -8.67
C ASP A 299 -4.24 4.76 -8.47
N LEU A 300 -3.72 5.96 -8.78
CA LEU A 300 -4.47 7.21 -8.69
C LEU A 300 -5.70 7.20 -9.63
N LEU A 301 -5.51 6.80 -10.87
CA LEU A 301 -6.61 6.72 -11.85
C LEU A 301 -7.68 5.74 -11.38
N TYR A 302 -7.28 4.56 -10.91
CA TYR A 302 -8.20 3.58 -10.35
C TYR A 302 -9.01 4.14 -9.15
N GLU A 303 -8.33 4.83 -8.24
CA GLU A 303 -9.01 5.45 -7.08
C GLU A 303 -10.04 6.50 -7.50
N LEU A 304 -9.77 7.25 -8.58
CA LEU A 304 -10.71 8.24 -9.12
C LEU A 304 -11.90 7.58 -9.84
N GLU A 305 -11.68 6.46 -10.54
CA GLU A 305 -12.74 5.69 -11.21
C GLU A 305 -13.78 5.13 -10.22
N LEU A 306 -13.40 4.87 -8.96
CA LEU A 306 -14.33 4.46 -7.91
C LEU A 306 -15.34 5.56 -7.53
N GLY A 307 -15.09 6.82 -7.91
CA GLY A 307 -16.05 7.94 -7.85
C GLY A 307 -16.24 8.59 -6.47
N ASP A 308 -15.54 8.13 -5.43
CA ASP A 308 -15.61 8.64 -4.06
C ASP A 308 -14.36 9.43 -3.64
N ALA A 309 -13.41 9.59 -4.56
CA ALA A 309 -12.18 10.35 -4.37
C ALA A 309 -12.14 11.59 -5.27
N SER A 310 -11.44 12.61 -4.82
CA SER A 310 -11.06 13.78 -5.61
C SER A 310 -9.53 13.88 -5.66
N VAL A 311 -9.01 14.64 -6.62
CA VAL A 311 -7.55 14.85 -6.76
C VAL A 311 -7.23 16.32 -6.60
N SER A 312 -6.06 16.59 -6.02
CA SER A 312 -5.48 17.94 -5.93
C SER A 312 -4.03 17.92 -6.41
N SER A 313 -3.57 19.08 -6.87
CA SER A 313 -2.14 19.29 -7.09
C SER A 313 -1.37 19.24 -5.77
N ARG A 314 -0.04 19.25 -5.87
CA ARG A 314 0.86 19.31 -4.71
C ARG A 314 1.04 20.72 -4.11
N ARG A 315 0.36 21.74 -4.63
CA ARG A 315 0.49 23.14 -4.17
C ARG A 315 -0.33 23.35 -2.90
N PRO A 316 0.28 23.78 -1.77
CA PRO A 316 -0.41 23.83 -0.48
C PRO A 316 -1.73 24.60 -0.48
N ALA A 317 -1.78 25.77 -1.14
CA ALA A 317 -2.99 26.58 -1.23
C ALA A 317 -4.10 25.89 -2.04
N GLU A 318 -3.76 25.13 -3.09
CA GLU A 318 -4.72 24.38 -3.88
C GLU A 318 -5.25 23.17 -3.10
N VAL A 319 -4.38 22.48 -2.34
CA VAL A 319 -4.83 21.39 -1.46
C VAL A 319 -5.82 21.88 -0.43
N ALA A 320 -5.57 23.04 0.20
CA ALA A 320 -6.48 23.61 1.18
C ALA A 320 -7.85 23.98 0.54
N ARG A 321 -7.86 24.57 -0.65
CA ARG A 321 -9.11 24.86 -1.40
C ARG A 321 -9.87 23.59 -1.77
N SER A 322 -9.14 22.59 -2.29
CA SER A 322 -9.74 21.31 -2.67
C SER A 322 -10.30 20.56 -1.46
N ALA A 323 -9.62 20.63 -0.30
CA ALA A 323 -10.10 20.05 0.94
C ALA A 323 -11.40 20.69 1.41
N LEU A 324 -11.51 22.03 1.42
CA LEU A 324 -12.73 22.74 1.76
C LEU A 324 -13.87 22.36 0.80
N ALA A 325 -13.61 22.38 -0.52
CA ALA A 325 -14.61 22.01 -1.52
C ALA A 325 -15.04 20.53 -1.39
N SER A 326 -14.15 19.64 -1.00
CA SER A 326 -14.50 18.25 -0.73
C SER A 326 -15.37 18.12 0.51
N LEU A 327 -15.00 18.82 1.60
CA LEU A 327 -15.77 18.84 2.85
C LEU A 327 -17.18 19.42 2.67
N ASP A 328 -17.38 20.38 1.76
CA ASP A 328 -18.70 20.94 1.45
C ASP A 328 -19.59 19.99 0.64
N ARG A 329 -18.99 19.05 -0.07
CA ARG A 329 -19.68 18.08 -0.94
C ARG A 329 -19.84 16.70 -0.32
N ILE A 330 -19.37 16.48 0.92
CA ILE A 330 -19.39 15.16 1.55
C ILE A 330 -20.81 14.62 1.53
N LYS A 331 -21.02 13.59 0.69
CA LYS A 331 -22.09 12.62 0.84
C LYS A 331 -21.65 11.57 1.85
N PRO A 332 -22.57 10.92 2.58
CA PRO A 332 -22.22 9.77 3.40
C PRO A 332 -21.35 8.81 2.57
N ALA A 333 -20.18 8.46 3.09
CA ALA A 333 -19.24 7.61 2.36
C ALA A 333 -19.95 6.34 1.88
N GLN A 334 -19.83 6.03 0.60
CA GLN A 334 -20.23 4.73 0.10
C GLN A 334 -19.29 3.70 0.75
N ALA A 335 -19.86 2.69 1.38
CA ALA A 335 -19.07 1.60 1.93
C ALA A 335 -18.18 1.02 0.81
N GLY A 336 -16.91 0.79 1.10
CA GLY A 336 -15.97 0.15 0.18
C GLY A 336 -16.49 -1.23 -0.28
N PRO A 337 -15.84 -1.86 -1.26
CA PRO A 337 -16.26 -3.13 -1.86
C PRO A 337 -16.30 -4.31 -0.87
N ILE A 338 -15.70 -4.15 0.31
CA ILE A 338 -15.78 -5.11 1.43
C ILE A 338 -16.19 -4.35 2.68
N ARG A 339 -17.30 -4.77 3.28
CA ARG A 339 -17.95 -4.10 4.42
C ARG A 339 -17.54 -4.63 5.77
N SER A 340 -16.98 -5.83 5.84
CA SER A 340 -16.57 -6.46 7.10
C SER A 340 -15.33 -7.33 6.92
N LEU A 341 -14.61 -7.55 8.01
CA LEU A 341 -13.48 -8.49 8.02
C LEU A 341 -13.94 -9.91 7.66
N ALA A 342 -15.08 -10.34 8.19
CA ALA A 342 -15.63 -11.67 7.90
C ALA A 342 -15.91 -11.86 6.40
N GLU A 343 -16.47 -10.85 5.72
CA GLU A 343 -16.69 -10.92 4.27
C GLU A 343 -15.37 -11.05 3.50
N TRP A 344 -14.32 -10.34 3.96
CA TRP A 344 -12.99 -10.47 3.35
C TRP A 344 -12.39 -11.86 3.59
N GLU A 345 -12.47 -12.36 4.81
CA GLU A 345 -11.98 -13.69 5.21
C GLU A 345 -12.69 -14.80 4.44
N ASP A 346 -14.00 -14.70 4.26
CA ASP A 346 -14.78 -15.66 3.46
C ASP A 346 -14.35 -15.68 1.99
N ARG A 347 -14.17 -14.50 1.37
CA ARG A 347 -13.70 -14.40 -0.02
C ARG A 347 -12.27 -14.95 -0.16
N PHE A 348 -11.40 -14.64 0.80
CA PHE A 348 -10.03 -15.13 0.80
C PHE A 348 -9.99 -16.65 1.00
N ARG A 349 -10.77 -17.20 1.93
CA ARG A 349 -10.93 -18.66 2.13
C ARG A 349 -11.42 -19.36 0.86
N LEU A 350 -12.48 -18.86 0.24
CA LEU A 350 -12.98 -19.41 -1.03
C LEU A 350 -11.91 -19.40 -2.13
N ALA A 351 -11.11 -18.35 -2.21
CA ALA A 351 -10.00 -18.30 -3.16
C ALA A 351 -8.93 -19.36 -2.86
N LEU A 352 -8.58 -19.57 -1.60
CA LEU A 352 -7.64 -20.63 -1.20
C LEU A 352 -8.15 -22.03 -1.57
N GLU A 353 -9.44 -22.30 -1.35
CA GLU A 353 -10.09 -23.58 -1.68
C GLU A 353 -10.04 -23.89 -3.18
N THR A 354 -9.85 -22.88 -4.04
CA THR A 354 -9.73 -23.12 -5.49
C THR A 354 -8.40 -23.77 -5.90
N VAL A 355 -7.35 -23.70 -5.05
CA VAL A 355 -6.01 -24.20 -5.36
C VAL A 355 -5.48 -25.18 -4.32
N LEU A 356 -6.05 -25.19 -3.14
CA LEU A 356 -5.74 -26.16 -2.11
C LEU A 356 -6.70 -27.36 -2.22
N PRO A 357 -6.19 -28.61 -2.00
CA PRO A 357 -7.03 -29.80 -2.04
C PRO A 357 -8.02 -29.85 -0.90
#